data_5bc440994ba1682e0361846757040cfc
#
_entry.id   5bc440994ba1682e0361846757040cfc
#
_cell.length_a   1.000
_cell.length_b   1.000
_cell.length_c   1.000
_cell.angle_alpha   90.00
_cell.angle_beta   90.00
_cell.angle_gamma   90.00
#
_symmetry.space_group_name_H-M   'P 1'
#
loop_
_entity.id
_entity.type
_entity.pdbx_description
1 polymer ?
#
loop_
_entity_poly.entity_id
_entity_poly.type
_entity_poly.pdbx_seq_one_letter_code
_entity_poly.pdbx_strand_id
1 'polypeptide(L)'
;MHALVMQHPCITAVLPSARSPEELDATGRQALASCDAIALALPAEAAIHWATALIELGVPRILDLSDARRRDPEVHYGIPELFGAPSAEARYVANPGCYPTATLLSLRPLLERGLIERESIAVLGTSGASGAGKGLADRLHFCNLAGNSFPYKVGEHRHVPEIEHHLGAPISFVTQLLPIVRGMLVTSFVRPKVEPAALLAGLREHYATHPYVTTLDQPDEGLGLGHVVGSHQALLAVGPVARSGLVPVFASIDNLMRGAASQALHNLNLWLGLDAGLGLPPPLARAPLGVPPAFATLLSTNSATNSELSHD
;
A
#
# COMPACT_ATOMS: atom_id res chain seq x y z
N MET A 1 -0.72 11.42 -2.15
CA MET A 1 -1.98 11.60 -2.90
C MET A 1 -1.98 12.90 -3.69
N HIS A 2 -1.91 14.07 -3.06
CA HIS A 2 -1.98 15.38 -3.75
C HIS A 2 -1.04 15.48 -4.96
N ALA A 3 0.25 15.18 -4.82
CA ALA A 3 1.20 15.23 -5.94
C ALA A 3 0.84 14.30 -7.12
N LEU A 4 0.29 13.11 -6.84
CA LEU A 4 -0.16 12.19 -7.89
C LEU A 4 -1.39 12.73 -8.62
N VAL A 5 -2.36 13.25 -7.88
CA VAL A 5 -3.60 13.81 -8.44
C VAL A 5 -3.31 15.05 -9.29
N MET A 6 -2.41 15.94 -8.85
CA MET A 6 -2.01 17.13 -9.60
C MET A 6 -1.29 16.84 -10.92
N GLN A 7 -0.72 15.65 -11.05
CA GLN A 7 -0.05 15.18 -12.28
C GLN A 7 -0.95 14.24 -13.10
N HIS A 8 -2.16 13.96 -12.63
CA HIS A 8 -3.05 13.02 -13.30
C HIS A 8 -3.69 13.66 -14.56
N PRO A 9 -3.66 12.98 -15.71
CA PRO A 9 -4.09 13.59 -16.98
C PRO A 9 -5.61 13.87 -17.06
N CYS A 10 -6.42 13.15 -16.27
CA CYS A 10 -7.89 13.22 -16.34
C CYS A 10 -8.56 13.70 -15.05
N ILE A 11 -7.81 14.03 -14.00
CA ILE A 11 -8.37 14.48 -12.71
C ILE A 11 -8.02 15.93 -12.46
N THR A 12 -9.04 16.75 -12.25
CA THR A 12 -8.88 18.12 -11.74
C THR A 12 -9.13 18.11 -10.24
N ALA A 13 -8.11 18.51 -9.44
CA ALA A 13 -8.22 18.51 -7.98
C ALA A 13 -8.81 19.83 -7.46
N VAL A 14 -9.78 19.73 -6.56
CA VAL A 14 -10.30 20.83 -5.75
C VAL A 14 -9.91 20.57 -4.30
N LEU A 15 -9.25 21.53 -3.66
CA LEU A 15 -8.86 21.45 -2.25
C LEU A 15 -9.69 22.44 -1.45
N PRO A 16 -10.59 21.98 -0.56
CA PRO A 16 -11.34 22.88 0.30
C PRO A 16 -10.40 23.54 1.34
N SER A 17 -10.67 24.79 1.68
CA SER A 17 -9.93 25.53 2.73
C SER A 17 -10.47 25.26 4.14
N ALA A 18 -11.63 24.60 4.26
CA ALA A 18 -12.27 24.33 5.53
C ALA A 18 -11.58 23.20 6.31
N ARG A 19 -11.50 23.34 7.65
CA ARG A 19 -10.95 22.33 8.57
C ARG A 19 -12.02 21.35 9.06
N SER A 20 -13.27 21.79 9.05
CA SER A 20 -14.43 20.97 9.40
C SER A 20 -15.59 21.25 8.44
N PRO A 21 -16.60 20.34 8.33
CA PRO A 21 -17.77 20.57 7.48
C PRO A 21 -18.57 21.83 7.83
N GLU A 22 -18.58 22.24 9.11
CA GLU A 22 -19.31 23.42 9.60
C GLU A 22 -18.69 24.73 9.10
N GLU A 23 -17.39 24.74 8.82
CA GLU A 23 -16.69 25.90 8.28
C GLU A 23 -16.94 26.13 6.79
N LEU A 24 -17.60 25.19 6.10
CA LEU A 24 -17.92 25.32 4.67
C LEU A 24 -18.96 26.40 4.44
N ASP A 25 -18.61 27.41 3.68
CA ASP A 25 -19.55 28.36 3.10
C ASP A 25 -20.37 27.75 1.95
N ALA A 26 -21.31 28.50 1.40
CA ALA A 26 -22.15 28.05 0.30
C ALA A 26 -21.33 27.67 -0.94
N THR A 27 -20.28 28.42 -1.24
CA THR A 27 -19.39 28.17 -2.38
C THR A 27 -18.60 26.87 -2.21
N GLY A 28 -18.03 26.65 -1.02
CA GLY A 28 -17.34 25.41 -0.68
C GLY A 28 -18.25 24.18 -0.72
N ARG A 29 -19.47 24.28 -0.20
CA ARG A 29 -20.47 23.21 -0.28
C ARG A 29 -20.83 22.87 -1.73
N GLN A 30 -21.07 23.87 -2.55
CA GLN A 30 -21.38 23.67 -3.97
C GLN A 30 -20.19 23.05 -4.71
N ALA A 31 -18.97 23.51 -4.46
CA ALA A 31 -17.77 22.94 -5.09
C ALA A 31 -17.61 21.45 -4.73
N LEU A 32 -17.78 21.06 -3.44
CA LEU A 32 -17.70 19.66 -3.04
C LEU A 32 -18.84 18.81 -3.61
N ALA A 33 -20.07 19.35 -3.62
CA ALA A 33 -21.23 18.65 -4.21
C ALA A 33 -21.10 18.40 -5.72
N SER A 34 -20.29 19.20 -6.42
CA SER A 34 -20.04 19.04 -7.85
C SER A 34 -18.89 18.07 -8.18
N CYS A 35 -18.18 17.52 -7.17
CA CYS A 35 -17.11 16.56 -7.38
C CYS A 35 -17.63 15.16 -7.73
N ASP A 36 -17.00 14.48 -8.68
CA ASP A 36 -17.28 13.08 -9.01
C ASP A 36 -16.86 12.11 -7.89
N ALA A 37 -15.84 12.48 -7.12
CA ALA A 37 -15.35 11.73 -5.97
C ALA A 37 -14.56 12.63 -5.01
N ILE A 38 -14.58 12.30 -3.72
CA ILE A 38 -13.77 12.98 -2.70
C ILE A 38 -12.89 11.97 -1.97
N ALA A 39 -11.59 12.30 -1.86
CA ALA A 39 -10.63 11.51 -1.11
C ALA A 39 -10.39 12.12 0.28
N LEU A 40 -10.66 11.37 1.35
CA LEU A 40 -10.43 11.75 2.74
C LEU A 40 -9.06 11.24 3.21
N ALA A 41 -8.13 12.17 3.46
CA ALA A 41 -6.80 11.87 4.02
C ALA A 41 -6.69 12.46 5.43
N LEU A 42 -7.59 12.06 6.32
CA LEU A 42 -7.85 12.60 7.64
C LEU A 42 -7.68 11.52 8.73
N PRO A 43 -7.52 11.90 10.02
CA PRO A 43 -7.71 10.97 11.13
C PRO A 43 -9.13 10.38 11.14
N ALA A 44 -9.29 9.19 11.72
CA ALA A 44 -10.55 8.42 11.66
C ALA A 44 -11.79 9.22 12.09
N GLU A 45 -11.73 9.90 13.24
CA GLU A 45 -12.87 10.71 13.75
C GLU A 45 -13.25 11.82 12.77
N ALA A 46 -12.26 12.55 12.26
CA ALA A 46 -12.50 13.61 11.27
C ALA A 46 -13.02 13.03 9.95
N ALA A 47 -12.52 11.86 9.53
CA ALA A 47 -12.99 11.20 8.31
C ALA A 47 -14.47 10.79 8.41
N ILE A 48 -14.90 10.24 9.55
CA ILE A 48 -16.31 9.90 9.81
C ILE A 48 -17.18 11.15 9.73
N HIS A 49 -16.76 12.22 10.40
CA HIS A 49 -17.51 13.48 10.44
C HIS A 49 -17.65 14.10 9.04
N TRP A 50 -16.55 14.18 8.28
CA TRP A 50 -16.57 14.63 6.90
C TRP A 50 -17.40 13.72 5.99
N ALA A 51 -17.28 12.40 6.13
CA ALA A 51 -18.04 11.46 5.31
C ALA A 51 -19.55 11.64 5.49
N THR A 52 -20.03 11.85 6.72
CA THR A 52 -21.44 12.14 7.02
C THR A 52 -21.92 13.39 6.27
N ALA A 53 -21.18 14.49 6.39
CA ALA A 53 -21.55 15.74 5.72
C ALA A 53 -21.50 15.61 4.17
N LEU A 54 -20.53 14.87 3.63
CA LEU A 54 -20.42 14.65 2.18
C LEU A 54 -21.57 13.79 1.64
N ILE A 55 -22.04 12.81 2.42
CA ILE A 55 -23.21 12.00 2.08
C ILE A 55 -24.46 12.88 2.03
N GLU A 56 -24.63 13.78 3.01
CA GLU A 56 -25.76 14.75 3.06
C GLU A 56 -25.70 15.76 1.90
N LEU A 57 -24.50 16.17 1.48
CA LEU A 57 -24.29 17.01 0.30
C LEU A 57 -24.53 16.30 -1.04
N GLY A 58 -24.76 14.98 -1.01
CA GLY A 58 -25.03 14.19 -2.22
C GLY A 58 -23.78 13.82 -3.01
N VAL A 59 -22.58 13.91 -2.42
CA VAL A 59 -21.33 13.49 -3.09
C VAL A 59 -21.44 12.00 -3.48
N PRO A 60 -21.21 11.65 -4.75
CA PRO A 60 -21.48 10.29 -5.22
C PRO A 60 -20.47 9.25 -4.72
N ARG A 61 -19.20 9.64 -4.52
CA ARG A 61 -18.11 8.71 -4.17
C ARG A 61 -17.19 9.28 -3.11
N ILE A 62 -16.94 8.52 -2.06
CA ILE A 62 -16.01 8.85 -0.97
C ILE A 62 -14.92 7.79 -0.88
N LEU A 63 -13.67 8.16 -1.12
CA LEU A 63 -12.49 7.32 -0.95
C LEU A 63 -11.81 7.69 0.37
N ASP A 64 -11.82 6.80 1.36
CA ASP A 64 -11.30 7.06 2.69
C ASP A 64 -9.94 6.37 2.92
N LEU A 65 -8.90 7.15 3.20
CA LEU A 65 -7.57 6.67 3.53
C LEU A 65 -7.39 6.44 5.04
N SER A 66 -8.39 6.80 5.87
CA SER A 66 -8.36 6.52 7.31
C SER A 66 -8.64 5.05 7.61
N ASP A 67 -8.55 4.65 8.87
CA ASP A 67 -8.91 3.32 9.34
C ASP A 67 -10.35 3.22 9.86
N ALA A 68 -11.16 4.26 9.67
CA ALA A 68 -12.51 4.38 10.24
C ALA A 68 -13.44 3.24 9.82
N ARG A 69 -13.50 2.92 8.53
CA ARG A 69 -14.47 1.97 7.97
C ARG A 69 -13.83 0.78 7.24
N ARG A 70 -12.56 0.49 7.47
CA ARG A 70 -11.84 -0.59 6.77
C ARG A 70 -12.36 -2.00 7.07
N ARG A 71 -13.11 -2.20 8.16
CA ARG A 71 -13.71 -3.49 8.56
C ARG A 71 -15.24 -3.50 8.43
N ASP A 72 -15.80 -2.45 7.86
CA ASP A 72 -17.24 -2.35 7.65
C ASP A 72 -17.63 -3.23 6.45
N PRO A 73 -18.53 -4.22 6.63
CA PRO A 73 -18.93 -5.14 5.57
C PRO A 73 -19.72 -4.46 4.43
N GLU A 74 -20.29 -3.27 4.68
CA GLU A 74 -21.02 -2.50 3.68
C GLU A 74 -20.12 -1.60 2.84
N VAL A 75 -18.83 -1.56 3.15
CA VAL A 75 -17.83 -0.70 2.49
C VAL A 75 -16.91 -1.53 1.63
N HIS A 76 -16.71 -1.10 0.38
CA HIS A 76 -15.74 -1.77 -0.48
C HIS A 76 -14.31 -1.56 0.02
N TYR A 77 -13.59 -2.66 0.24
CA TYR A 77 -12.19 -2.62 0.67
C TYR A 77 -11.25 -2.62 -0.53
N GLY A 78 -10.49 -1.55 -0.68
CA GLY A 78 -9.79 -1.18 -1.92
C GLY A 78 -8.45 -1.87 -2.16
N ILE A 79 -8.42 -3.19 -2.31
CA ILE A 79 -7.32 -3.97 -2.92
C ILE A 79 -7.92 -4.72 -4.12
N PRO A 80 -7.94 -4.11 -5.32
CA PRO A 80 -8.64 -4.69 -6.48
C PRO A 80 -8.18 -6.08 -6.88
N GLU A 81 -6.92 -6.40 -6.64
CA GLU A 81 -6.35 -7.72 -6.94
C GLU A 81 -6.91 -8.85 -6.06
N LEU A 82 -7.56 -8.50 -4.95
CA LEU A 82 -8.13 -9.47 -4.00
C LEU A 82 -9.65 -9.36 -3.89
N PHE A 83 -10.21 -8.16 -4.05
CA PHE A 83 -11.63 -7.89 -3.81
C PHE A 83 -12.36 -7.37 -5.06
N GLY A 84 -11.66 -7.26 -6.19
CA GLY A 84 -12.19 -6.67 -7.41
C GLY A 84 -12.20 -5.14 -7.39
N ALA A 85 -12.61 -4.54 -8.51
CA ALA A 85 -12.81 -3.09 -8.59
C ALA A 85 -14.07 -2.67 -7.82
N PRO A 86 -14.12 -1.42 -7.28
CA PRO A 86 -15.35 -0.89 -6.70
C PRO A 86 -16.49 -0.89 -7.72
N SER A 87 -17.69 -1.30 -7.29
CA SER A 87 -18.85 -1.26 -8.19
C SER A 87 -19.28 0.19 -8.47
N ALA A 88 -19.99 0.42 -9.57
CA ALA A 88 -20.48 1.74 -9.94
C ALA A 88 -21.44 2.33 -8.87
N GLU A 89 -22.17 1.45 -8.16
CA GLU A 89 -23.13 1.78 -7.10
C GLU A 89 -22.50 2.00 -5.74
N ALA A 90 -21.24 1.56 -5.56
CA ALA A 90 -20.54 1.77 -4.31
C ALA A 90 -20.42 3.28 -4.04
N ARG A 91 -20.78 3.72 -2.84
CA ARG A 91 -20.65 5.12 -2.41
C ARG A 91 -19.43 5.38 -1.56
N TYR A 92 -18.82 4.31 -1.04
CA TYR A 92 -17.70 4.42 -0.12
C TYR A 92 -16.66 3.33 -0.41
N VAL A 93 -15.41 3.72 -0.52
CA VAL A 93 -14.26 2.83 -0.66
C VAL A 93 -13.29 3.09 0.48
N ALA A 94 -12.99 2.07 1.27
CA ALA A 94 -11.96 2.14 2.31
C ALA A 94 -10.60 1.75 1.70
N ASN A 95 -9.69 2.70 1.64
CA ASN A 95 -8.31 2.43 1.19
C ASN A 95 -7.53 1.69 2.28
N PRO A 96 -6.85 0.58 1.97
CA PRO A 96 -6.17 -0.25 2.96
C PRO A 96 -5.01 0.47 3.66
N GLY A 97 -4.63 -0.04 4.84
CA GLY A 97 -3.36 0.30 5.47
C GLY A 97 -2.17 -0.35 4.76
N CYS A 98 -0.97 0.18 4.98
CA CYS A 98 0.24 -0.31 4.30
C CYS A 98 0.60 -1.76 4.68
N TYR A 99 0.59 -2.12 5.98
CA TYR A 99 0.82 -3.50 6.40
C TYR A 99 -0.30 -4.46 5.97
N PRO A 100 -1.60 -4.10 6.07
CA PRO A 100 -2.67 -4.89 5.48
C PRO A 100 -2.48 -5.15 3.99
N THR A 101 -2.14 -4.13 3.20
CA THR A 101 -1.88 -4.30 1.76
C THR A 101 -0.81 -5.36 1.51
N ALA A 102 0.37 -5.24 2.15
CA ALA A 102 1.47 -6.18 1.94
C ALA A 102 1.12 -7.60 2.44
N THR A 103 0.53 -7.71 3.63
CA THR A 103 0.20 -9.01 4.24
C THR A 103 -0.89 -9.73 3.46
N LEU A 104 -1.96 -9.03 3.08
CA LEU A 104 -3.08 -9.63 2.36
C LEU A 104 -2.67 -10.06 0.94
N LEU A 105 -1.89 -9.24 0.22
CA LEU A 105 -1.37 -9.63 -1.09
C LEU A 105 -0.50 -10.89 -1.03
N SER A 106 0.24 -11.11 0.05
CA SER A 106 1.09 -12.29 0.17
C SER A 106 0.37 -13.54 0.70
N LEU A 107 -0.64 -13.40 1.55
CA LEU A 107 -1.21 -14.53 2.28
C LEU A 107 -2.63 -14.91 1.86
N ARG A 108 -3.49 -13.93 1.52
CA ARG A 108 -4.90 -14.21 1.26
C ARG A 108 -5.11 -15.21 0.11
N PRO A 109 -4.45 -15.11 -1.05
CA PRO A 109 -4.60 -16.10 -2.12
C PRO A 109 -4.17 -17.51 -1.69
N LEU A 110 -3.17 -17.62 -0.83
CA LEU A 110 -2.68 -18.90 -0.32
C LEU A 110 -3.69 -19.55 0.64
N LEU A 111 -4.33 -18.74 1.50
CA LEU A 111 -5.39 -19.21 2.41
C LEU A 111 -6.66 -19.60 1.68
N GLU A 112 -7.12 -18.80 0.72
CA GLU A 112 -8.33 -19.07 -0.06
C GLU A 112 -8.20 -20.34 -0.91
N ARG A 113 -7.00 -20.63 -1.39
CA ARG A 113 -6.68 -21.88 -2.10
C ARG A 113 -6.41 -23.08 -1.18
N GLY A 114 -6.44 -22.87 0.15
CA GLY A 114 -6.16 -23.94 1.12
C GLY A 114 -4.72 -24.45 1.12
N LEU A 115 -3.74 -23.64 0.64
CA LEU A 115 -2.34 -24.04 0.51
C LEU A 115 -1.53 -23.88 1.80
N ILE A 116 -2.02 -23.08 2.76
CA ILE A 116 -1.43 -22.87 4.08
C ILE A 116 -2.46 -23.06 5.18
N GLU A 117 -2.00 -23.31 6.40
CA GLU A 117 -2.85 -23.40 7.58
C GLU A 117 -3.29 -22.00 8.02
N ARG A 118 -4.50 -21.90 8.62
CA ARG A 118 -5.04 -20.65 9.18
C ARG A 118 -4.43 -20.31 10.55
N GLU A 119 -4.03 -21.34 11.26
CA GLU A 119 -3.43 -21.24 12.57
C GLU A 119 -1.91 -21.00 12.42
N SER A 120 -1.32 -20.40 13.46
CA SER A 120 0.13 -20.21 13.54
C SER A 120 0.75 -19.31 12.46
N ILE A 121 0.04 -18.26 12.04
CA ILE A 121 0.58 -17.22 11.15
C ILE A 121 1.31 -16.18 12.00
N ALA A 122 2.62 -16.03 11.79
CA ALA A 122 3.41 -14.98 12.41
C ALA A 122 3.90 -13.99 11.34
N VAL A 123 3.73 -12.70 11.59
CA VAL A 123 4.03 -11.62 10.65
C VAL A 123 5.00 -10.63 11.29
N LEU A 124 6.17 -10.47 10.67
CA LEU A 124 7.13 -9.43 10.98
C LEU A 124 7.06 -8.36 9.88
N GLY A 125 6.68 -7.13 10.27
CA GLY A 125 6.66 -5.99 9.38
C GLY A 125 7.81 -5.04 9.68
N THR A 126 8.66 -4.73 8.70
CA THR A 126 9.70 -3.70 8.80
C THR A 126 9.34 -2.54 7.88
N SER A 127 9.43 -1.31 8.37
CA SER A 127 9.05 -0.12 7.60
C SER A 127 10.00 1.04 7.85
N GLY A 128 10.16 1.89 6.87
CA GLY A 128 10.78 3.20 7.06
C GLY A 128 10.00 4.07 8.06
N ALA A 129 10.64 5.07 8.61
CA ALA A 129 10.13 5.98 9.66
C ALA A 129 8.78 6.63 9.31
N SER A 130 8.52 6.89 8.03
CA SER A 130 7.23 7.43 7.58
C SER A 130 6.02 6.54 7.88
N GLY A 131 6.23 5.24 8.12
CA GLY A 131 5.18 4.30 8.54
C GLY A 131 4.65 4.57 9.94
N ALA A 132 5.40 5.26 10.80
CA ALA A 132 4.96 5.67 12.13
C ALA A 132 3.94 6.83 12.13
N GLY A 133 3.72 7.48 10.98
CA GLY A 133 2.82 8.63 10.83
C GLY A 133 3.52 9.97 11.04
N LYS A 134 2.73 11.08 11.04
CA LYS A 134 3.23 12.46 11.14
C LYS A 134 3.40 12.95 12.57
N GLY A 135 2.95 12.20 13.58
CA GLY A 135 3.03 12.60 14.98
C GLY A 135 4.48 12.76 15.43
N LEU A 136 4.75 13.84 16.17
CA LEU A 136 6.04 14.05 16.80
C LEU A 136 6.23 12.98 17.91
N ALA A 137 7.38 12.34 17.92
CA ALA A 137 7.75 11.39 18.96
C ALA A 137 9.28 11.38 19.10
N ASP A 138 9.79 11.39 20.33
CA ASP A 138 11.23 11.48 20.61
C ASP A 138 12.04 10.38 19.92
N ARG A 139 11.48 9.15 19.86
CA ARG A 139 12.10 8.01 19.16
C ARG A 139 12.25 8.20 17.65
N LEU A 140 11.51 9.13 17.04
CA LEU A 140 11.58 9.45 15.62
C LEU A 140 12.51 10.62 15.31
N HIS A 141 13.08 11.27 16.31
CA HIS A 141 14.12 12.27 16.10
C HIS A 141 15.33 11.62 15.41
N PHE A 142 15.97 12.36 14.52
CA PHE A 142 17.08 11.83 13.74
C PHE A 142 18.19 11.21 14.60
N CYS A 143 18.57 11.85 15.71
CA CYS A 143 19.61 11.34 16.63
C CYS A 143 19.24 10.04 17.33
N ASN A 144 17.95 9.72 17.47
CA ASN A 144 17.48 8.48 18.11
C ASN A 144 17.21 7.37 17.08
N LEU A 145 16.90 7.75 15.85
CA LEU A 145 16.56 6.82 14.78
C LEU A 145 17.77 6.46 13.90
N ALA A 146 18.69 7.40 13.66
CA ALA A 146 19.84 7.17 12.79
C ALA A 146 20.71 6.01 13.33
N GLY A 147 20.94 5.01 12.49
CA GLY A 147 21.70 3.81 12.86
C GLY A 147 20.97 2.86 13.83
N ASN A 148 19.69 3.06 14.10
CA ASN A 148 18.91 2.28 15.06
C ASN A 148 17.66 1.67 14.42
N SER A 149 17.26 0.49 14.92
CA SER A 149 16.00 -0.18 14.56
C SER A 149 15.35 -0.70 15.83
N PHE A 150 14.05 -0.50 15.98
CA PHE A 150 13.34 -0.88 17.19
C PHE A 150 11.90 -1.33 16.90
N PRO A 151 11.34 -2.24 17.73
CA PRO A 151 9.94 -2.61 17.63
C PRO A 151 9.05 -1.45 18.12
N TYR A 152 7.85 -1.33 17.52
CA TYR A 152 6.87 -0.33 17.93
C TYR A 152 5.45 -0.89 17.87
N LYS A 153 4.56 -0.37 18.73
CA LYS A 153 3.15 -0.78 18.85
C LYS A 153 2.95 -2.29 18.94
N VAL A 154 3.84 -2.99 19.66
CA VAL A 154 3.75 -4.43 19.86
C VAL A 154 2.48 -4.75 20.67
N GLY A 155 1.63 -5.64 20.15
CA GLY A 155 0.35 -6.01 20.77
C GLY A 155 -0.79 -4.98 20.58
N GLU A 156 -0.52 -3.76 20.07
CA GLU A 156 -1.49 -2.66 19.99
C GLU A 156 -1.58 -2.06 18.57
N HIS A 157 -1.02 -2.74 17.56
CA HIS A 157 -0.98 -2.17 16.23
C HIS A 157 -2.37 -2.16 15.57
N ARG A 158 -2.87 -0.97 15.22
CA ARG A 158 -4.23 -0.78 14.64
C ARG A 158 -4.50 -1.56 13.35
N HIS A 159 -3.47 -2.03 12.66
CA HIS A 159 -3.62 -2.85 11.45
C HIS A 159 -3.89 -4.33 11.77
N VAL A 160 -3.70 -4.82 13.01
CA VAL A 160 -3.97 -6.24 13.35
C VAL A 160 -5.44 -6.59 13.11
N PRO A 161 -6.43 -5.88 13.68
CA PRO A 161 -7.83 -6.20 13.43
C PRO A 161 -8.25 -6.07 11.96
N GLU A 162 -7.60 -5.16 11.20
CA GLU A 162 -7.84 -5.00 9.76
C GLU A 162 -7.33 -6.22 8.97
N ILE A 163 -6.09 -6.66 9.28
CA ILE A 163 -5.50 -7.84 8.64
C ILE A 163 -6.32 -9.09 8.95
N GLU A 164 -6.61 -9.35 10.22
CA GLU A 164 -7.36 -10.54 10.65
C GLU A 164 -8.76 -10.59 10.04
N HIS A 165 -9.44 -9.45 9.97
CA HIS A 165 -10.77 -9.35 9.36
C HIS A 165 -10.74 -9.78 7.89
N HIS A 166 -9.82 -9.23 7.09
CA HIS A 166 -9.76 -9.49 5.66
C HIS A 166 -8.99 -10.78 5.29
N LEU A 167 -8.12 -11.26 6.17
CA LEU A 167 -7.43 -12.53 6.00
C LEU A 167 -8.31 -13.72 6.38
N GLY A 168 -9.24 -13.51 7.32
CA GLY A 168 -10.07 -14.55 7.92
C GLY A 168 -9.28 -15.51 8.83
N ALA A 169 -8.15 -15.06 9.39
CA ALA A 169 -7.29 -15.84 10.26
C ALA A 169 -6.60 -14.96 11.29
N PRO A 170 -6.37 -15.44 12.53
CA PRO A 170 -5.60 -14.71 13.55
C PRO A 170 -4.12 -14.67 13.19
N ILE A 171 -3.43 -13.59 13.59
CA ILE A 171 -1.99 -13.42 13.36
C ILE A 171 -1.24 -12.99 14.63
N SER A 172 0.01 -13.47 14.76
CA SER A 172 0.99 -12.85 15.66
C SER A 172 1.73 -11.76 14.88
N PHE A 173 1.63 -10.51 15.32
CA PHE A 173 2.13 -9.37 14.54
C PHE A 173 3.15 -8.54 15.31
N VAL A 174 4.34 -8.38 14.73
CA VAL A 174 5.40 -7.50 15.26
C VAL A 174 5.86 -6.54 14.18
N THR A 175 6.00 -5.28 14.54
CA THR A 175 6.49 -4.24 13.63
C THR A 175 7.80 -3.64 14.11
N GLN A 176 8.69 -3.29 13.18
CA GLN A 176 9.95 -2.62 13.44
C GLN A 176 10.11 -1.41 12.51
N LEU A 177 10.68 -0.34 13.05
CA LEU A 177 11.08 0.82 12.25
C LEU A 177 12.56 0.71 11.88
N LEU A 178 12.85 1.06 10.64
CA LEU A 178 14.20 1.14 10.09
C LEU A 178 14.62 2.62 9.97
N PRO A 179 15.93 2.93 10.03
CA PRO A 179 16.47 4.28 9.89
C PRO A 179 16.51 4.74 8.41
N ILE A 180 15.43 4.53 7.71
CA ILE A 180 15.21 4.96 6.33
C ILE A 180 13.88 5.72 6.24
N VAL A 181 13.70 6.51 5.19
CA VAL A 181 12.50 7.35 5.07
C VAL A 181 11.26 6.50 4.80
N ARG A 182 11.31 5.60 3.80
CA ARG A 182 10.15 4.80 3.35
C ARG A 182 10.58 3.49 2.70
N GLY A 183 9.59 2.66 2.42
CA GLY A 183 9.73 1.27 2.01
C GLY A 183 9.25 0.36 3.14
N MET A 184 8.70 -0.79 2.78
CA MET A 184 8.13 -1.76 3.72
C MET A 184 8.39 -3.18 3.22
N LEU A 185 8.89 -4.02 4.12
CA LEU A 185 8.99 -5.46 3.93
C LEU A 185 8.17 -6.16 5.00
N VAL A 186 7.28 -7.04 4.57
CA VAL A 186 6.55 -7.97 5.43
C VAL A 186 7.12 -9.36 5.21
N THR A 187 7.49 -10.04 6.30
CA THR A 187 7.88 -11.45 6.32
C THR A 187 6.85 -12.21 7.13
N SER A 188 6.11 -13.09 6.49
CA SER A 188 5.08 -13.92 7.13
C SER A 188 5.57 -15.36 7.21
N PHE A 189 5.58 -15.94 8.40
CA PHE A 189 5.90 -17.34 8.61
C PHE A 189 4.60 -18.13 8.69
N VAL A 190 4.43 -19.09 7.78
CA VAL A 190 3.22 -19.89 7.65
C VAL A 190 3.54 -21.39 7.65
N ARG A 191 2.58 -22.22 8.07
CA ARG A 191 2.67 -23.66 7.92
C ARG A 191 2.10 -24.06 6.57
N PRO A 192 2.92 -24.58 5.65
CA PRO A 192 2.45 -24.99 4.34
C PRO A 192 1.71 -26.33 4.41
N LYS A 193 0.71 -26.52 3.56
CA LYS A 193 0.03 -27.80 3.30
C LYS A 193 0.54 -28.47 2.02
N VAL A 194 1.39 -27.79 1.31
CA VAL A 194 2.00 -28.19 0.04
C VAL A 194 3.47 -27.77 -0.01
N GLU A 195 4.22 -28.22 -0.98
CA GLU A 195 5.61 -27.80 -1.19
C GLU A 195 5.72 -26.30 -1.50
N PRO A 196 6.79 -25.60 -1.10
CA PRO A 196 6.97 -24.15 -1.31
C PRO A 196 6.82 -23.72 -2.78
N ALA A 197 7.26 -24.55 -3.71
CA ALA A 197 7.09 -24.27 -5.13
C ALA A 197 5.60 -24.15 -5.55
N ALA A 198 4.72 -24.92 -4.91
CA ALA A 198 3.28 -24.82 -5.15
C ALA A 198 2.66 -23.54 -4.55
N LEU A 199 3.21 -23.03 -3.43
CA LEU A 199 2.81 -21.72 -2.89
C LEU A 199 3.16 -20.61 -3.87
N LEU A 200 4.40 -20.61 -4.40
CA LEU A 200 4.84 -19.62 -5.38
C LEU A 200 4.03 -19.72 -6.68
N ALA A 201 3.75 -20.92 -7.16
CA ALA A 201 2.91 -21.16 -8.33
C ALA A 201 1.49 -20.62 -8.12
N GLY A 202 0.91 -20.82 -6.92
CA GLY A 202 -0.41 -20.31 -6.57
C GLY A 202 -0.48 -18.78 -6.57
N LEU A 203 0.58 -18.09 -6.08
CA LEU A 203 0.67 -16.64 -6.17
C LEU A 203 0.82 -16.15 -7.61
N ARG A 204 1.65 -16.82 -8.42
CA ARG A 204 1.83 -16.50 -9.85
C ARG A 204 0.54 -16.61 -10.64
N GLU A 205 -0.17 -17.68 -10.44
CA GLU A 205 -1.45 -17.90 -11.10
C GLU A 205 -2.48 -16.84 -10.70
N HIS A 206 -2.57 -16.51 -9.40
CA HIS A 206 -3.50 -15.50 -8.92
C HIS A 206 -3.21 -14.12 -9.51
N TYR A 207 -1.93 -13.74 -9.60
CA TYR A 207 -1.51 -12.41 -10.06
C TYR A 207 -1.10 -12.33 -11.53
N ALA A 208 -1.39 -13.37 -12.34
CA ALA A 208 -0.95 -13.43 -13.74
C ALA A 208 -1.40 -12.22 -14.59
N THR A 209 -2.57 -11.65 -14.28
CA THR A 209 -3.16 -10.49 -14.99
C THR A 209 -2.99 -9.16 -14.25
N HIS A 210 -2.24 -9.13 -13.14
CA HIS A 210 -2.07 -7.95 -12.30
C HIS A 210 -0.65 -7.35 -12.45
N PRO A 211 -0.44 -6.35 -13.32
CA PRO A 211 0.89 -5.87 -13.71
C PRO A 211 1.67 -5.23 -12.55
N TYR A 212 0.98 -4.79 -11.49
CA TYR A 212 1.58 -4.19 -10.31
C TYR A 212 1.89 -5.16 -9.17
N VAL A 213 1.74 -6.48 -9.40
CA VAL A 213 2.17 -7.52 -8.47
C VAL A 213 3.11 -8.47 -9.19
N THR A 214 4.37 -8.54 -8.73
CA THR A 214 5.40 -9.41 -9.29
C THR A 214 5.83 -10.45 -8.28
N THR A 215 5.85 -11.71 -8.67
CA THR A 215 6.42 -12.81 -7.88
C THR A 215 7.86 -13.08 -8.33
N LEU A 216 8.79 -13.14 -7.37
CA LEU A 216 10.20 -13.43 -7.60
C LEU A 216 10.45 -14.93 -7.43
N ASP A 217 11.41 -15.47 -8.20
CA ASP A 217 11.83 -16.87 -8.10
C ASP A 217 12.56 -17.15 -6.80
N GLN A 218 13.39 -16.21 -6.37
CA GLN A 218 14.19 -16.28 -5.14
C GLN A 218 14.00 -15.00 -4.32
N PRO A 219 13.85 -15.09 -2.98
CA PRO A 219 13.74 -13.91 -2.12
C PRO A 219 14.95 -12.98 -2.20
N ASP A 220 16.14 -13.55 -2.39
CA ASP A 220 17.42 -12.80 -2.40
C ASP A 220 17.60 -12.00 -3.71
N GLU A 221 16.79 -12.26 -4.71
CA GLU A 221 16.88 -11.65 -6.03
C GLU A 221 15.89 -10.48 -6.21
N GLY A 222 16.14 -9.36 -5.55
CA GLY A 222 15.42 -8.13 -5.82
C GLY A 222 14.27 -7.79 -4.88
N LEU A 223 14.13 -8.48 -3.73
CA LEU A 223 13.09 -8.16 -2.74
C LEU A 223 13.41 -6.95 -1.84
N GLY A 224 14.49 -6.26 -2.07
CA GLY A 224 14.92 -5.12 -1.27
C GLY A 224 13.95 -3.93 -1.31
N LEU A 225 13.88 -3.16 -0.21
CA LEU A 225 13.01 -1.98 -0.08
C LEU A 225 13.27 -0.93 -1.17
N GLY A 226 14.54 -0.77 -1.57
CA GLY A 226 14.94 0.16 -2.63
C GLY A 226 14.33 -0.16 -4.00
N HIS A 227 13.93 -1.40 -4.24
CA HIS A 227 13.32 -1.80 -5.52
C HIS A 227 11.87 -1.35 -5.67
N VAL A 228 11.17 -1.05 -4.58
CA VAL A 228 9.76 -0.65 -4.59
C VAL A 228 9.53 0.82 -4.26
N VAL A 229 10.51 1.49 -3.66
CA VAL A 229 10.39 2.91 -3.29
C VAL A 229 10.12 3.78 -4.51
N GLY A 230 9.08 4.61 -4.43
CA GLY A 230 8.61 5.47 -5.52
C GLY A 230 7.70 4.79 -6.53
N SER A 231 7.41 3.49 -6.38
CA SER A 231 6.57 2.74 -7.31
C SER A 231 5.20 2.36 -6.72
N HIS A 232 4.30 1.89 -7.59
CA HIS A 232 3.05 1.22 -7.19
C HIS A 232 3.21 -0.30 -7.11
N GLN A 233 4.41 -0.83 -7.28
CA GLN A 233 4.68 -2.26 -7.35
C GLN A 233 4.61 -2.94 -5.98
N ALA A 234 4.08 -4.17 -5.94
CA ALA A 234 4.26 -5.13 -4.88
C ALA A 234 5.16 -6.27 -5.38
N LEU A 235 6.23 -6.60 -4.65
CA LEU A 235 7.10 -7.73 -4.92
C LEU A 235 6.84 -8.83 -3.90
N LEU A 236 6.53 -10.03 -4.36
CA LEU A 236 6.23 -11.19 -3.53
C LEU A 236 7.27 -12.28 -3.77
N ALA A 237 7.61 -13.04 -2.72
CA ALA A 237 8.47 -14.21 -2.83
C ALA A 237 8.09 -15.26 -1.79
N VAL A 238 8.47 -16.51 -2.05
CA VAL A 238 8.32 -17.63 -1.13
C VAL A 238 9.70 -18.22 -0.88
N GLY A 239 10.08 -18.31 0.40
CA GLY A 239 11.36 -18.91 0.79
C GLY A 239 11.29 -20.42 0.96
N PRO A 240 12.42 -21.07 1.26
CA PRO A 240 12.48 -22.49 1.53
C PRO A 240 11.83 -22.86 2.87
N VAL A 241 11.50 -24.15 3.04
CA VAL A 241 11.03 -24.68 4.34
C VAL A 241 12.14 -24.55 5.37
N ALA A 242 11.84 -23.87 6.49
CA ALA A 242 12.74 -23.82 7.62
C ALA A 242 12.73 -25.13 8.43
N ARG A 243 13.74 -25.33 9.30
CA ARG A 243 13.80 -26.51 10.19
C ARG A 243 12.59 -26.65 11.12
N SER A 244 11.89 -25.55 11.38
CA SER A 244 10.62 -25.52 12.14
C SER A 244 9.43 -26.06 11.36
N GLY A 245 9.57 -26.35 10.07
CA GLY A 245 8.48 -26.72 9.18
C GLY A 245 7.66 -25.51 8.69
N LEU A 246 8.08 -24.29 9.01
CA LEU A 246 7.46 -23.07 8.50
C LEU A 246 8.11 -22.61 7.21
N VAL A 247 7.33 -21.94 6.37
CA VAL A 247 7.80 -21.29 5.14
C VAL A 247 7.68 -19.78 5.30
N PRO A 248 8.72 -18.99 5.04
CA PRO A 248 8.61 -17.54 4.98
C PRO A 248 8.00 -17.11 3.63
N VAL A 249 6.98 -16.29 3.69
CA VAL A 249 6.35 -15.61 2.54
C VAL A 249 6.62 -14.12 2.70
N PHE A 250 7.10 -13.49 1.65
CA PHE A 250 7.55 -12.11 1.66
C PHE A 250 6.67 -11.22 0.80
N ALA A 251 6.51 -9.96 1.24
CA ALA A 251 5.94 -8.89 0.44
C ALA A 251 6.71 -7.59 0.67
N SER A 252 7.16 -6.95 -0.41
CA SER A 252 7.81 -5.63 -0.37
C SER A 252 6.98 -4.62 -1.15
N ILE A 253 6.71 -3.46 -0.55
CA ILE A 253 5.98 -2.34 -1.15
C ILE A 253 6.57 -0.99 -0.70
N ASP A 254 6.27 0.08 -1.42
CA ASP A 254 6.42 1.43 -0.87
C ASP A 254 5.21 1.73 0.04
N ASN A 255 5.46 1.95 1.33
CA ASN A 255 4.41 2.18 2.34
C ASN A 255 3.63 3.47 2.14
N LEU A 256 4.17 4.46 1.43
CA LEU A 256 3.50 5.73 1.12
C LEU A 256 2.81 5.72 -0.26
N MET A 257 3.30 4.89 -1.19
CA MET A 257 2.72 4.73 -2.53
C MET A 257 1.72 3.56 -2.54
N ARG A 258 2.18 2.34 -2.80
CA ARG A 258 1.31 1.16 -2.82
C ARG A 258 0.59 0.92 -1.49
N GLY A 259 1.21 1.27 -0.37
CA GLY A 259 0.60 1.19 0.96
C GLY A 259 -0.38 2.33 1.30
N ALA A 260 -0.54 3.35 0.45
CA ALA A 260 -1.40 4.50 0.72
C ALA A 260 -1.83 5.24 -0.56
N ALA A 261 -0.98 6.16 -1.05
CA ALA A 261 -1.39 7.19 -2.00
C ALA A 261 -1.64 6.66 -3.42
N SER A 262 -0.78 5.80 -3.94
CA SER A 262 -0.97 5.22 -5.28
C SER A 262 -2.02 4.12 -5.27
N GLN A 263 -2.22 3.42 -4.13
CA GLN A 263 -3.35 2.51 -3.95
C GLN A 263 -4.69 3.26 -4.03
N ALA A 264 -4.76 4.42 -3.39
CA ALA A 264 -5.94 5.29 -3.44
C ALA A 264 -6.22 5.77 -4.87
N LEU A 265 -5.18 6.17 -5.61
CA LEU A 265 -5.35 6.57 -7.02
C LEU A 265 -5.76 5.40 -7.91
N HIS A 266 -5.19 4.22 -7.71
CA HIS A 266 -5.59 2.99 -8.40
C HIS A 266 -7.08 2.68 -8.19
N ASN A 267 -7.54 2.72 -6.94
CA ASN A 267 -8.96 2.52 -6.60
C ASN A 267 -9.84 3.59 -7.28
N LEU A 268 -9.42 4.85 -7.27
CA LEU A 268 -10.16 5.95 -7.87
C LEU A 268 -10.26 5.79 -9.40
N ASN A 269 -9.17 5.41 -10.07
CA ASN A 269 -9.16 5.17 -11.51
C ASN A 269 -10.19 4.10 -11.89
N LEU A 270 -10.12 2.94 -11.24
CA LEU A 270 -11.05 1.83 -11.49
C LEU A 270 -12.50 2.24 -11.21
N TRP A 271 -12.73 2.98 -10.12
CA TRP A 271 -14.07 3.43 -9.72
C TRP A 271 -14.68 4.47 -10.67
N LEU A 272 -13.84 5.27 -11.32
CA LEU A 272 -14.25 6.26 -12.35
C LEU A 272 -14.25 5.66 -13.78
N GLY A 273 -13.98 4.38 -13.94
CA GLY A 273 -13.92 3.70 -15.23
C GLY A 273 -12.72 4.12 -16.10
N LEU A 274 -11.65 4.63 -15.46
CA LEU A 274 -10.40 4.99 -16.13
C LEU A 274 -9.46 3.78 -16.19
N ASP A 275 -8.40 3.88 -17.01
CA ASP A 275 -7.32 2.90 -16.99
C ASP A 275 -6.70 2.80 -15.60
N ALA A 276 -6.54 1.58 -15.08
CA ALA A 276 -6.09 1.31 -13.72
C ALA A 276 -4.72 1.93 -13.39
N GLY A 277 -3.84 2.00 -14.39
CA GLY A 277 -2.48 2.54 -14.27
C GLY A 277 -2.35 4.04 -14.54
N LEU A 278 -3.43 4.70 -14.94
CA LEU A 278 -3.37 6.10 -15.34
C LEU A 278 -2.86 7.01 -14.21
N GLY A 279 -1.85 7.83 -14.50
CA GLY A 279 -1.21 8.69 -13.49
C GLY A 279 -0.39 7.96 -12.41
N LEU A 280 -0.28 6.63 -12.49
CA LEU A 280 0.61 5.84 -11.64
C LEU A 280 2.00 5.69 -12.29
N PRO A 281 3.06 5.52 -11.49
CA PRO A 281 4.34 5.05 -12.03
C PRO A 281 4.13 3.73 -12.78
N PRO A 282 4.80 3.55 -13.94
CA PRO A 282 4.66 2.31 -14.72
C PRO A 282 5.09 1.10 -13.88
N PRO A 283 4.58 -0.11 -14.21
CA PRO A 283 5.08 -1.33 -13.59
C PRO A 283 6.61 -1.43 -13.76
N LEU A 284 7.28 -1.89 -12.71
CA LEU A 284 8.74 -2.06 -12.76
C LEU A 284 9.07 -3.14 -13.80
N ALA A 285 9.84 -2.78 -14.81
CA ALA A 285 10.60 -3.77 -15.57
C ALA A 285 11.50 -4.53 -14.59
N ARG A 286 11.71 -5.84 -14.78
CA ARG A 286 12.66 -6.61 -13.97
C ARG A 286 14.00 -5.86 -13.96
N ALA A 287 14.30 -5.22 -12.83
CA ALA A 287 15.59 -4.54 -12.69
C ALA A 287 16.72 -5.58 -12.71
N PRO A 288 17.85 -5.29 -13.34
CA PRO A 288 19.04 -6.11 -13.18
C PRO A 288 19.39 -6.20 -11.69
N LEU A 289 19.76 -7.40 -11.24
CA LEU A 289 20.23 -7.65 -9.88
C LEU A 289 21.30 -6.61 -9.48
N GLY A 290 21.11 -5.95 -8.37
CA GLY A 290 22.15 -5.16 -7.70
C GLY A 290 21.99 -3.64 -7.68
N VAL A 291 21.13 -3.02 -8.50
CA VAL A 291 20.93 -1.56 -8.48
C VAL A 291 19.46 -1.24 -8.27
N PRO A 292 19.07 -0.59 -7.15
CA PRO A 292 17.70 -0.11 -6.96
C PRO A 292 17.30 0.85 -8.10
N PRO A 293 16.06 0.77 -8.65
CA PRO A 293 15.61 1.62 -9.75
C PRO A 293 15.78 3.13 -9.51
N ALA A 294 15.66 3.57 -8.26
CA ALA A 294 15.89 4.97 -7.87
C ALA A 294 17.35 5.44 -8.12
N PHE A 295 18.34 4.52 -8.14
CA PHE A 295 19.73 4.85 -8.48
C PHE A 295 20.03 4.67 -9.97
N ALA A 296 19.30 3.81 -10.67
CA ALA A 296 19.46 3.63 -12.11
C ALA A 296 19.09 4.89 -12.90
N THR A 297 18.08 5.64 -12.45
CA THR A 297 17.66 6.91 -13.05
C THR A 297 18.70 8.01 -12.85
N LEU A 298 19.41 8.05 -11.72
CA LEU A 298 20.49 9.00 -11.45
C LEU A 298 21.74 8.71 -12.29
N LEU A 299 22.04 7.44 -12.58
CA LEU A 299 23.18 7.06 -13.42
C LEU A 299 22.92 7.31 -14.89
N SER A 300 21.69 7.18 -15.38
CA SER A 300 21.33 7.45 -16.78
C SER A 300 21.32 8.94 -17.13
N THR A 301 21.00 9.83 -16.17
CA THR A 301 21.05 11.30 -16.38
C THR A 301 22.47 11.86 -16.38
N ASN A 302 23.44 11.21 -15.68
CA ASN A 302 24.83 11.64 -15.70
C ASN A 302 25.63 11.17 -16.94
N SER A 303 25.17 10.13 -17.65
CA SER A 303 25.84 9.71 -18.89
C SER A 303 25.53 10.60 -20.10
N ALA A 304 24.40 11.34 -20.06
CA ALA A 304 24.02 12.27 -21.11
C ALA A 304 24.73 13.63 -21.02
N THR A 305 25.23 14.02 -19.84
CA THR A 305 25.91 15.32 -19.64
C THR A 305 27.43 15.27 -19.84
N ASN A 306 28.02 14.08 -19.92
CA ASN A 306 29.48 13.93 -20.14
C ASN A 306 29.92 13.83 -21.63
N SER A 307 28.96 13.85 -22.59
CA SER A 307 29.32 13.83 -24.00
C SER A 307 29.47 15.21 -24.65
N GLU A 308 29.23 16.30 -23.91
CA GLU A 308 29.36 17.69 -24.44
C GLU A 308 30.59 18.47 -23.91
N LEU A 309 31.52 17.83 -23.17
CA LEU A 309 32.72 18.51 -22.63
C LEU A 309 34.05 17.99 -23.20
N SER A 310 34.04 17.53 -24.46
CA SER A 310 35.32 17.24 -25.15
C SER A 310 35.31 17.86 -26.54
N HIS A 311 35.44 19.18 -26.64
CA HIS A 311 35.96 19.96 -27.75
C HIS A 311 36.02 21.43 -27.34
N ASP A 312 37.16 21.85 -26.75
CA ASP A 312 37.95 23.02 -27.15
C ASP A 312 39.24 23.03 -26.35
#